data_3eb3e0a571f2c761df13ad9419ab4241
#
_entry.id   3eb3e0a571f2c761df13ad9419ab4241
#
_cell.length_a   1.000
_cell.length_b   1.000
_cell.length_c   1.000
_cell.angle_alpha   90.00
_cell.angle_beta   90.00
_cell.angle_gamma   90.00
#
_symmetry.space_group_name_H-M   'P 1'
#
loop_
_entity.id
_entity.type
_entity.pdbx_description
1 polymer ?
#
loop_
_entity_poly.entity_id
_entity_poly.type
_entity_poly.pdbx_seq_one_letter_code
_entity_poly.pdbx_strand_id
1 'polypeptide(L)' 'MANICSNKFYIYSENSIEKISKKLTTLFEENLYNGKITYEDQDILEGWFESAWGFPDALFKDFFNEFEDDSIYM' A
#
# COMPACT_ATOMS: atom_id res chain seq x y z
N MET A 1 -2.36 25.20 0.21
CA MET A 1 -2.25 23.96 -0.58
C MET A 1 -1.64 22.85 0.24
N ALA A 2 -2.21 21.66 0.15
CA ALA A 2 -1.62 20.51 0.81
C ALA A 2 -0.37 20.08 0.08
N ASN A 3 0.67 19.68 0.81
CA ASN A 3 1.84 19.07 0.22
C ASN A 3 1.51 17.62 -0.15
N ILE A 4 1.78 17.26 -1.39
CA ILE A 4 1.58 15.90 -1.87
C ILE A 4 2.85 15.09 -1.64
N CYS A 5 2.73 13.97 -0.97
CA CYS A 5 3.82 13.06 -0.70
C CYS A 5 3.66 11.82 -1.58
N SER A 6 4.63 11.55 -2.43
CA SER A 6 4.65 10.34 -3.25
C SER A 6 5.28 9.20 -2.46
N ASN A 7 4.55 8.11 -2.33
CA ASN A 7 4.99 6.94 -1.58
C ASN A 7 5.09 5.76 -2.53
N LYS A 8 6.22 5.09 -2.53
CA LYS A 8 6.40 3.86 -3.29
C LYS A 8 6.29 2.68 -2.35
N PHE A 9 5.76 1.57 -2.83
CA PHE A 9 5.71 0.37 -2.02
C PHE A 9 6.20 -0.84 -2.79
N TYR A 10 6.80 -1.75 -2.03
CA TYR A 10 7.25 -3.05 -2.51
C TYR A 10 6.86 -4.08 -1.47
N ILE A 11 6.11 -5.09 -1.88
CA ILE A 11 5.59 -6.09 -0.96
C ILE A 11 5.95 -7.47 -1.49
N TYR A 12 6.50 -8.30 -0.61
CA TYR A 12 6.76 -9.70 -0.88
C TYR A 12 5.89 -10.55 0.05
N SER A 13 5.14 -11.48 -0.53
CA SER A 13 4.30 -12.40 0.23
C SER A 13 4.16 -13.70 -0.55
N GLU A 14 4.30 -14.82 0.14
CA GLU A 14 4.20 -16.13 -0.52
C GLU A 14 2.77 -16.49 -0.90
N ASN A 15 1.77 -16.05 -0.13
CA ASN A 15 0.40 -16.53 -0.30
C ASN A 15 -0.68 -15.44 -0.26
N SER A 16 -0.31 -14.19 -0.04
CA SER A 16 -1.28 -13.14 0.27
C SER A 16 -1.31 -11.96 -0.69
N ILE A 17 -0.61 -12.04 -1.82
CA ILE A 17 -0.50 -10.90 -2.73
C ILE A 17 -1.88 -10.42 -3.22
N GLU A 18 -2.75 -11.34 -3.61
CA GLU A 18 -4.09 -10.98 -4.08
C GLU A 18 -4.88 -10.27 -2.99
N LYS A 19 -4.84 -10.78 -1.77
CA LYS A 19 -5.51 -10.19 -0.63
C LYS A 19 -4.95 -8.80 -0.30
N ILE A 20 -3.63 -8.66 -0.32
CA ILE A 20 -2.95 -7.39 -0.07
C ILE A 20 -3.33 -6.37 -1.14
N SER A 21 -3.33 -6.79 -2.40
CA SER A 21 -3.69 -5.92 -3.52
C SER A 21 -5.10 -5.35 -3.37
N LYS A 22 -6.06 -6.20 -3.03
CA LYS A 22 -7.45 -5.77 -2.80
C LYS A 22 -7.54 -4.79 -1.63
N LYS A 23 -6.84 -5.08 -0.55
CA LYS A 23 -6.86 -4.23 0.64
C LYS A 23 -6.28 -2.85 0.35
N LEU A 24 -5.16 -2.80 -0.36
CA LEU A 24 -4.55 -1.54 -0.75
C LEU A 24 -5.47 -0.72 -1.65
N THR A 25 -6.07 -1.35 -2.65
CA THR A 25 -7.00 -0.67 -3.55
C THR A 25 -8.17 -0.06 -2.78
N THR A 26 -8.71 -0.81 -1.83
CA THR A 26 -9.80 -0.33 -0.97
C THR A 26 -9.35 0.87 -0.14
N LEU A 27 -8.17 0.81 0.45
CA LEU A 27 -7.63 1.92 1.24
C LEU A 27 -7.45 3.18 0.40
N PHE A 28 -6.95 3.04 -0.82
CA PHE A 28 -6.78 4.18 -1.72
C PHE A 28 -8.13 4.80 -2.07
N GLU A 29 -9.10 3.98 -2.40
CA GLU A 29 -10.44 4.47 -2.78
C GLU A 29 -11.16 5.14 -1.61
N GLU A 30 -11.12 4.53 -0.43
CA GLU A 30 -11.80 5.07 0.75
C GLU A 30 -11.22 6.41 1.20
N ASN A 31 -9.93 6.62 0.97
CA ASN A 31 -9.25 7.85 1.41
C ASN A 31 -8.98 8.81 0.28
N LEU A 32 -9.49 8.53 -0.92
CA LEU A 32 -9.32 9.36 -2.10
C LEU A 32 -7.86 9.58 -2.47
N TYR A 33 -7.02 8.60 -2.18
CA TYR A 33 -5.62 8.64 -2.58
C TYR A 33 -5.48 8.27 -4.04
N ASN A 34 -4.61 9.00 -4.73
CA ASN A 34 -4.26 8.67 -6.10
C ASN A 34 -3.15 7.62 -6.03
N GLY A 35 -3.44 6.40 -6.45
CA GLY A 35 -2.47 5.32 -6.36
C GLY A 35 -2.63 4.33 -7.49
N LYS A 36 -1.56 3.58 -7.74
CA LYS A 36 -1.55 2.60 -8.82
C LYS A 36 -0.62 1.45 -8.47
N ILE A 37 -1.07 0.23 -8.79
CA ILE A 37 -0.23 -0.97 -8.74
C ILE A 37 0.46 -1.07 -10.10
N THR A 38 1.78 -1.03 -10.10
CA THR A 38 2.59 -1.04 -11.33
C THR A 38 3.09 -2.43 -11.70
N TYR A 39 3.16 -3.34 -10.72
CA TYR A 39 3.59 -4.71 -10.94
C TYR A 39 2.94 -5.62 -9.92
N GLU A 40 2.39 -6.74 -10.38
CA GLU A 40 1.78 -7.74 -9.51
C GLU A 40 2.10 -9.13 -10.07
N ASP A 41 2.68 -9.97 -9.21
CA ASP A 41 2.98 -11.36 -9.51
C ASP A 41 2.51 -12.22 -8.34
N GLN A 42 2.77 -13.51 -8.37
CA GLN A 42 2.36 -14.43 -7.31
C GLN A 42 2.91 -14.03 -5.93
N ASP A 43 4.13 -13.51 -5.91
CA ASP A 43 4.86 -13.23 -4.69
C ASP A 43 5.14 -11.75 -4.47
N ILE A 44 5.00 -10.92 -5.49
CA ILE A 44 5.50 -9.53 -5.47
C ILE A 44 4.40 -8.58 -5.89
N LEU A 45 4.32 -7.47 -5.16
CA LEU A 45 3.41 -6.38 -5.47
C LEU A 45 4.18 -5.07 -5.35
N GLU A 46 4.19 -4.29 -6.41
CA GLU A 46 4.85 -2.98 -6.43
C GLU A 46 3.90 -1.92 -6.92
N GLY A 47 4.09 -0.70 -6.44
CA GLY A 47 3.29 0.41 -6.90
C GLY A 47 3.64 1.69 -6.15
N TRP A 48 2.72 2.65 -6.23
CA TRP A 48 2.89 3.94 -5.58
C TRP A 48 1.52 4.51 -5.25
N PHE A 49 1.52 5.45 -4.33
CA PHE A 49 0.33 6.26 -4.05
C PHE A 49 0.75 7.63 -3.53
N GLU A 50 -0.17 8.57 -3.62
CA GLU A 50 0.06 9.93 -3.15
C GLU A 50 -0.80 10.22 -1.93
N SER A 51 -0.20 10.81 -0.91
CA SER A 51 -0.91 11.23 0.30
C SER A 51 -0.58 12.68 0.60
N ALA A 52 -1.47 13.37 1.33
CA ALA A 52 -1.21 14.74 1.75
C ALA A 52 -0.47 14.72 3.09
N TRP A 53 0.48 15.65 3.26
CA TRP A 53 1.16 15.90 4.52
C TRP A 53 2.06 14.77 5.04
N GLY A 54 2.46 13.86 4.16
CA GLY A 54 3.38 12.79 4.50
C GLY A 54 2.73 11.42 4.50
N PHE A 55 3.46 10.42 5.00
CA PHE A 55 2.99 9.05 5.02
C PHE A 55 1.88 8.85 6.08
N PRO A 56 0.76 8.23 5.73
CA PRO A 56 -0.36 8.08 6.68
C PRO A 56 -0.18 6.88 7.61
N ASP A 57 0.74 6.99 8.56
CA ASP A 57 1.09 5.90 9.48
C ASP A 57 -0.10 5.31 10.22
N ALA A 58 -0.98 6.17 10.74
CA ALA A 58 -2.12 5.72 11.52
C ALA A 58 -3.08 4.89 10.69
N LEU A 59 -3.28 5.25 9.43
CA LEU A 59 -4.16 4.54 8.53
C LEU A 59 -3.63 3.14 8.20
N PHE A 60 -2.31 3.03 8.02
CA PHE A 60 -1.68 1.78 7.63
C PHE A 60 -1.29 0.89 8.80
N LYS A 61 -1.48 1.34 10.03
CA LYS A 61 -1.12 0.57 11.21
C LYS A 61 -1.80 -0.81 11.24
N ASP A 62 -3.09 -0.85 11.02
CA ASP A 62 -3.85 -2.11 11.02
C ASP A 62 -3.45 -2.99 9.84
N PHE A 63 -3.16 -2.36 8.70
CA PHE A 63 -2.68 -3.07 7.52
C PHE A 63 -1.35 -3.79 7.81
N PHE A 64 -0.39 -3.10 8.43
CA PHE A 64 0.89 -3.69 8.77
C PHE A 64 0.74 -4.83 9.79
N ASN A 65 -0.16 -4.67 10.76
CA ASN A 65 -0.41 -5.70 11.76
C ASN A 65 -1.04 -6.96 11.13
N GLU A 66 -1.95 -6.77 10.19
CA GLU A 66 -2.60 -7.90 9.51
C GLU A 66 -1.61 -8.72 8.68
N PHE A 67 -0.62 -8.06 8.09
CA PHE A 67 0.35 -8.70 7.21
C PHE A 67 1.77 -8.67 7.79
N GLU A 68 1.88 -8.80 9.11
CA GLU A 68 3.20 -8.70 9.77
C GLU A 68 4.18 -9.81 9.37
N ASP A 69 3.67 -10.96 8.92
CA ASP A 69 4.51 -12.06 8.46
C ASP A 69 5.05 -11.85 7.04
N ASP A 70 4.54 -10.85 6.35
CA ASP A 70 4.95 -10.52 4.99
C ASP A 70 5.96 -9.38 4.99
N SER A 71 6.79 -9.31 3.94
CA SER A 71 7.78 -8.24 3.82
C SER A 71 7.15 -7.06 3.10
N ILE A 72 6.94 -5.97 3.83
CA ILE A 72 6.31 -4.75 3.32
C ILE A 72 7.29 -3.59 3.47
N TYR A 73 7.59 -2.95 2.36
CA TYR A 73 8.47 -1.77 2.30
C TYR A 73 7.71 -0.61 1.67
N MET A 74 7.59 0.48 2.40
CA MET A 74 6.92 1.68 1.93
C MET A 74 7.72 2.94 2.17
#